data_4ed83c32453d91886bd7f309d015b0e2
#
_entry.id   4ed83c32453d91886bd7f309d015b0e2
#
_cell.length_a   1.000
_cell.length_b   1.000
_cell.length_c   1.000
_cell.angle_alpha   90.00
_cell.angle_beta   90.00
_cell.angle_gamma   90.00
#
_symmetry.space_group_name_H-M   'P 1'
#
loop_
_entity.id
_entity.type
_entity.pdbx_description
1 polymer ?
#
loop_
_entity_poly.entity_id
_entity_poly.type
_entity_poly.pdbx_seq_one_letter_code
_entity_poly.pdbx_strand_id
1 'polypeptide(L)'
;MRSSLLYSLMALMLTWAQAALAQSTLPRQVWIQLETRLNLEASLDSIEIYARDLDNVNGFEINGGWFGVAIGPYDPEQADAALQKFRAEGVIPRTSFTTTGASFRARFYPPAVTAQPAADTDRAANTAPQTAPPTEEPAAEQPISPAEQLEQAKASESAMTKAEKKYLQRALAWAGFYESAIDGLYGSGTRAAMKSWQYANGYNATGVLTAAQRAELIADYQFLLAGLGFEDVVDAQAGITLRLPSALLAPASYDPPFATYAAKDTGLAQVILISQRGDRDRLAALYEVMQTLSILPETGPRNLAKSSFTIEAYDDRLHTTGFATLQGGEIKGLIFVWPRGDTARRARVEEEIFKSFTSLSGTLGEAPILSAGLTPQESLGGLTIRQPSFSQSGVFISRAGHVLTAAQDFSECGKLQLQDGLPLSIAAQNAELAVLVPTQDAAAPSIGQFETRRPYAPQYVALGGYSYGGKLGAPSITMGQLQALTDLTGRAGVSRLEIDSLPGDIGGPIYDHYGSVIGILLPPPPQGSRQLPANVQFMANWPLISETLIAANAAASTETETVKLEPVDLANLAQETVALISCWP
;
A
#
# COMPACT_ATOMS: atom_id res chain seq x y z
N MET A 1 23.11 -64.97 1.03
CA MET A 1 23.29 -63.82 0.14
C MET A 1 22.22 -62.70 0.27
N ARG A 2 21.49 -62.62 1.38
CA ARG A 2 20.47 -61.57 1.61
C ARG A 2 20.81 -60.57 2.74
N SER A 3 21.91 -60.78 3.45
CA SER A 3 22.32 -59.90 4.59
C SER A 3 23.37 -58.85 4.24
N SER A 4 24.07 -58.97 3.11
CA SER A 4 25.13 -58.04 2.71
C SER A 4 24.61 -56.78 1.97
N LEU A 5 23.40 -56.84 1.41
CA LEU A 5 22.77 -55.68 0.70
C LEU A 5 22.15 -54.66 1.67
N LEU A 6 21.74 -55.10 2.86
CA LEU A 6 21.15 -54.21 3.87
C LEU A 6 22.20 -53.31 4.56
N TYR A 7 23.41 -53.80 4.74
CA TYR A 7 24.50 -52.99 5.36
C TYR A 7 25.07 -51.95 4.39
N SER A 8 25.06 -52.21 3.08
CA SER A 8 25.52 -51.24 2.09
C SER A 8 24.52 -50.10 1.86
N LEU A 9 23.21 -50.34 2.00
CA LEU A 9 22.20 -49.27 1.93
C LEU A 9 22.19 -48.40 3.18
N MET A 10 22.46 -48.97 4.36
CA MET A 10 22.50 -48.23 5.63
C MET A 10 23.78 -47.36 5.74
N ALA A 11 24.90 -47.79 5.15
CA ALA A 11 26.13 -46.98 5.06
C ALA A 11 25.99 -45.79 4.08
N LEU A 12 25.22 -45.97 2.98
CA LEU A 12 24.97 -44.90 2.02
C LEU A 12 24.00 -43.85 2.57
N MET A 13 23.03 -44.23 3.40
CA MET A 13 22.11 -43.29 4.06
C MET A 13 22.78 -42.46 5.19
N LEU A 14 23.80 -43.01 5.86
CA LEU A 14 24.56 -42.29 6.89
C LEU A 14 25.53 -41.24 6.29
N THR A 15 26.02 -41.44 5.07
CA THR A 15 26.88 -40.47 4.40
C THR A 15 26.09 -39.28 3.80
N TRP A 16 24.82 -39.48 3.48
CA TRP A 16 23.94 -38.37 3.05
C TRP A 16 23.44 -37.54 4.22
N ALA A 17 23.30 -38.08 5.41
CA ALA A 17 22.91 -37.33 6.62
C ALA A 17 24.02 -36.41 7.16
N GLN A 18 25.29 -36.70 6.84
CA GLN A 18 26.40 -35.81 7.23
C GLN A 18 26.69 -34.70 6.22
N ALA A 19 26.25 -34.81 4.96
CA ALA A 19 26.36 -33.75 3.97
C ALA A 19 25.29 -32.67 4.10
N ALA A 20 24.22 -32.91 4.86
CA ALA A 20 23.15 -31.95 5.10
C ALA A 20 23.43 -30.99 6.28
N LEU A 21 24.50 -31.18 7.05
CA LEU A 21 24.88 -30.34 8.19
C LEU A 21 26.03 -29.35 7.89
N ALA A 22 26.54 -29.33 6.67
CA ALA A 22 27.51 -28.34 6.21
C ALA A 22 26.84 -27.26 5.32
N GLN A 23 25.67 -26.79 5.69
CA GLN A 23 25.22 -25.46 5.24
C GLN A 23 26.04 -24.46 6.04
N SER A 24 27.06 -23.90 5.37
CA SER A 24 27.83 -22.77 5.87
C SER A 24 26.86 -21.66 6.30
N THR A 25 26.72 -21.47 7.58
CA THR A 25 26.17 -20.23 8.11
C THR A 25 27.15 -19.14 7.72
N LEU A 26 26.86 -18.44 6.61
CA LEU A 26 27.49 -17.14 6.35
C LEU A 26 27.29 -16.32 7.62
N PRO A 27 28.34 -15.68 8.17
CA PRO A 27 28.20 -14.84 9.36
C PRO A 27 27.08 -13.82 9.08
N ARG A 28 26.08 -13.77 9.93
CA ARG A 28 24.99 -12.78 9.83
C ARG A 28 25.63 -11.41 10.02
N GLN A 29 25.87 -10.72 8.93
CA GLN A 29 26.36 -9.35 8.97
C GLN A 29 25.26 -8.46 9.56
N VAL A 30 25.64 -7.58 10.48
CA VAL A 30 24.78 -6.62 11.16
C VAL A 30 25.34 -5.21 10.90
N TRP A 31 24.45 -4.27 10.69
CA TRP A 31 24.75 -2.86 10.45
C TRP A 31 24.27 -2.02 11.64
N ILE A 32 24.88 -0.90 11.89
CA ILE A 32 24.36 0.14 12.78
C ILE A 32 23.79 1.23 11.89
N GLN A 33 22.45 1.32 11.84
CA GLN A 33 21.76 2.39 11.11
C GLN A 33 21.79 3.66 11.94
N LEU A 34 22.33 4.73 11.37
CA LEU A 34 22.51 6.02 12.03
C LEU A 34 21.26 6.87 11.86
N GLU A 35 20.79 6.97 10.62
CA GLU A 35 19.61 7.76 10.28
C GLU A 35 19.02 7.36 8.95
N THR A 36 17.87 7.95 8.62
CA THR A 36 17.16 7.76 7.35
C THR A 36 16.74 9.13 6.81
N ARG A 37 16.94 9.35 5.51
CA ARG A 37 16.61 10.59 4.81
C ARG A 37 15.61 10.34 3.68
N LEU A 38 14.84 11.37 3.33
CA LEU A 38 13.81 11.31 2.28
C LEU A 38 14.39 11.45 0.87
N ASN A 39 15.56 12.06 0.73
CA ASN A 39 16.20 12.26 -0.56
C ASN A 39 17.69 11.92 -0.51
N LEU A 40 18.25 11.64 -1.70
CA LEU A 40 19.64 11.24 -1.85
C LEU A 40 20.62 12.34 -1.43
N GLU A 41 20.33 13.61 -1.75
CA GLU A 41 21.20 14.74 -1.46
C GLU A 41 21.42 14.91 0.05
N ALA A 42 20.33 14.96 0.82
CA ALA A 42 20.41 15.04 2.28
C ALA A 42 21.11 13.83 2.92
N SER A 43 21.03 12.65 2.27
CA SER A 43 21.75 11.46 2.73
C SER A 43 23.25 11.54 2.46
N LEU A 44 23.65 12.12 1.33
CA LEU A 44 25.05 12.36 1.00
C LEU A 44 25.67 13.40 1.93
N ASP A 45 24.95 14.48 2.26
CA ASP A 45 25.37 15.47 3.26
C ASP A 45 25.61 14.83 4.63
N SER A 46 24.69 13.98 5.06
CA SER A 46 24.83 13.23 6.30
C SER A 46 26.02 12.28 6.29
N ILE A 47 26.23 11.57 5.19
CA ILE A 47 27.39 10.68 4.99
C ILE A 47 28.69 11.47 5.11
N GLU A 48 28.77 12.65 4.50
CA GLU A 48 29.96 13.51 4.58
C GLU A 48 30.26 13.94 6.03
N ILE A 49 29.22 14.23 6.80
CA ILE A 49 29.36 14.58 8.22
C ILE A 49 29.88 13.38 9.01
N TYR A 50 29.24 12.20 8.89
CA TYR A 50 29.65 11.02 9.66
C TYR A 50 30.99 10.44 9.24
N ALA A 51 31.35 10.53 7.96
CA ALA A 51 32.63 10.02 7.44
C ALA A 51 33.86 10.82 7.93
N ARG A 52 33.67 11.94 8.63
CA ARG A 52 34.75 12.67 9.29
C ARG A 52 35.25 11.96 10.55
N ASP A 53 34.34 11.31 11.27
CA ASP A 53 34.61 10.74 12.59
C ASP A 53 34.41 9.21 12.63
N LEU A 54 33.82 8.61 11.60
CA LEU A 54 33.47 7.19 11.53
C LEU A 54 34.00 6.55 10.25
N ASP A 55 34.57 5.36 10.43
CA ASP A 55 34.95 4.49 9.30
C ASP A 55 33.75 3.66 8.82
N ASN A 56 33.80 3.21 7.57
CA ASN A 56 32.81 2.32 6.96
C ASN A 56 31.38 2.87 6.95
N VAL A 57 31.23 4.18 6.73
CA VAL A 57 29.92 4.80 6.50
C VAL A 57 29.41 4.38 5.13
N ASN A 58 28.16 3.93 5.07
CA ASN A 58 27.50 3.44 3.86
C ASN A 58 26.13 4.09 3.71
N GLY A 59 25.73 4.29 2.45
CA GLY A 59 24.41 4.75 2.07
C GLY A 59 23.63 3.66 1.32
N PHE A 60 22.40 3.39 1.75
CA PHE A 60 21.52 2.39 1.16
C PHE A 60 20.15 2.97 0.84
N GLU A 61 19.63 2.64 -0.34
CA GLU A 61 18.20 2.78 -0.58
C GLU A 61 17.45 1.82 0.34
N ILE A 62 16.40 2.32 1.00
CA ILE A 62 15.53 1.54 1.87
C ILE A 62 14.15 1.39 1.22
N ASN A 63 13.41 0.36 1.58
CA ASN A 63 12.03 0.17 1.14
C ASN A 63 11.20 1.45 1.34
N GLY A 64 10.45 1.85 0.31
CA GLY A 64 9.63 3.06 0.34
C GLY A 64 10.30 4.33 -0.19
N GLY A 65 11.43 4.21 -0.89
CA GLY A 65 12.11 5.37 -1.52
C GLY A 65 12.91 6.23 -0.54
N TRP A 66 13.28 5.67 0.61
CA TRP A 66 14.10 6.31 1.63
C TRP A 66 15.58 5.96 1.46
N PHE A 67 16.44 6.80 2.03
CA PHE A 67 17.88 6.65 1.98
C PHE A 67 18.43 6.52 3.40
N GLY A 68 18.98 5.35 3.73
CA GLY A 68 19.55 5.05 5.04
C GLY A 68 21.07 5.28 5.05
N VAL A 69 21.54 5.90 6.12
CA VAL A 69 22.96 6.00 6.43
C VAL A 69 23.29 5.00 7.53
N ALA A 70 24.27 4.13 7.29
CA ALA A 70 24.64 3.07 8.23
C ALA A 70 26.16 2.86 8.24
N ILE A 71 26.69 2.36 9.36
CA ILE A 71 28.08 1.92 9.47
C ILE A 71 28.15 0.39 9.61
N GLY A 72 29.22 -0.18 9.09
CA GLY A 72 29.44 -1.63 9.10
C GLY A 72 29.87 -2.17 7.75
N PRO A 73 29.82 -3.51 7.53
CA PRO A 73 29.14 -4.52 8.39
C PRO A 73 29.95 -4.92 9.63
N TYR A 74 29.28 -5.38 10.66
CA TYR A 74 29.83 -5.91 11.91
C TYR A 74 29.37 -7.34 12.17
N ASP A 75 30.10 -8.08 12.99
CA ASP A 75 29.57 -9.27 13.63
C ASP A 75 28.53 -8.87 14.70
N PRO A 76 27.49 -9.67 14.98
CA PRO A 76 26.40 -9.29 15.88
C PRO A 76 26.86 -8.80 17.27
N GLU A 77 27.82 -9.50 17.89
CA GLU A 77 28.36 -9.12 19.21
C GLU A 77 29.18 -7.82 19.14
N GLN A 78 29.89 -7.58 18.06
CA GLN A 78 30.65 -6.35 17.82
C GLN A 78 29.76 -5.15 17.52
N ALA A 79 28.61 -5.35 16.84
CA ALA A 79 27.68 -4.30 16.51
C ALA A 79 27.08 -3.63 17.77
N ASP A 80 26.67 -4.42 18.75
CA ASP A 80 26.10 -3.89 19.98
C ASP A 80 27.15 -3.16 20.84
N ALA A 81 28.37 -3.68 20.91
CA ALA A 81 29.47 -3.01 21.59
C ALA A 81 29.86 -1.70 20.90
N ALA A 82 29.93 -1.68 19.56
CA ALA A 82 30.23 -0.49 18.78
C ALA A 82 29.10 0.56 18.92
N LEU A 83 27.84 0.13 18.88
CA LEU A 83 26.68 1.01 19.07
C LEU A 83 26.73 1.73 20.42
N GLN A 84 27.01 0.99 21.51
CA GLN A 84 27.13 1.57 22.85
C GLN A 84 28.31 2.54 22.95
N LYS A 85 29.47 2.16 22.40
CA LYS A 85 30.67 2.98 22.37
C LYS A 85 30.42 4.31 21.64
N PHE A 86 29.96 4.25 20.39
CA PHE A 86 29.77 5.46 19.58
C PHE A 86 28.67 6.38 20.12
N ARG A 87 27.64 5.81 20.77
CA ARG A 87 26.62 6.60 21.50
C ARG A 87 27.22 7.31 22.71
N ALA A 88 28.09 6.63 23.47
CA ALA A 88 28.76 7.22 24.63
C ALA A 88 29.74 8.34 24.25
N GLU A 89 30.40 8.17 23.11
CA GLU A 89 31.30 9.17 22.52
C GLU A 89 30.55 10.34 21.84
N GLY A 90 29.22 10.21 21.63
CA GLY A 90 28.39 11.23 21.01
C GLY A 90 28.62 11.40 19.51
N VAL A 91 29.31 10.47 18.84
CA VAL A 91 29.63 10.54 17.40
C VAL A 91 28.51 9.99 16.51
N ILE A 92 27.51 9.32 17.10
CA ILE A 92 26.30 8.86 16.41
C ILE A 92 25.05 9.28 17.17
N PRO A 93 23.90 9.44 16.45
CA PRO A 93 22.61 9.69 17.09
C PRO A 93 22.26 8.61 18.10
N ARG A 94 21.64 8.98 19.20
CA ARG A 94 21.15 8.02 20.21
C ARG A 94 20.03 7.11 19.68
N THR A 95 19.37 7.55 18.64
CA THR A 95 18.34 6.79 17.90
C THR A 95 18.91 5.73 16.96
N SER A 96 20.24 5.70 16.73
CA SER A 96 20.90 4.67 15.94
C SER A 96 20.62 3.30 16.50
N PHE A 97 20.47 2.27 15.68
CA PHE A 97 20.13 0.91 16.10
C PHE A 97 20.82 -0.14 15.23
N THR A 98 20.97 -1.35 15.77
CA THR A 98 21.49 -2.48 15.01
C THR A 98 20.43 -3.08 14.11
N THR A 99 20.78 -3.43 12.87
CA THR A 99 19.87 -4.02 11.88
C THR A 99 20.59 -5.08 11.05
N THR A 100 19.87 -6.09 10.63
CA THR A 100 20.40 -7.10 9.68
C THR A 100 20.49 -6.57 8.24
N GLY A 101 20.05 -5.34 7.98
CA GLY A 101 20.03 -4.77 6.65
C GLY A 101 18.96 -5.37 5.71
N ALA A 102 17.97 -6.09 6.23
CA ALA A 102 16.92 -6.73 5.42
C ALA A 102 16.08 -5.72 4.61
N SER A 103 16.01 -4.47 5.08
CA SER A 103 15.36 -3.36 4.37
C SER A 103 16.25 -2.64 3.35
N PHE A 104 17.56 -2.92 3.35
CA PHE A 104 18.52 -2.28 2.46
C PHE A 104 18.40 -2.88 1.06
N ARG A 105 18.32 -2.01 0.06
CA ARG A 105 18.26 -2.36 -1.36
C ARG A 105 19.60 -2.04 -2.05
N ALA A 106 19.61 -1.08 -2.95
CA ALA A 106 20.83 -0.65 -3.62
C ALA A 106 21.72 0.17 -2.68
N ARG A 107 23.03 -0.11 -2.67
CA ARG A 107 24.00 0.73 -2.01
C ARG A 107 24.43 1.85 -2.97
N PHE A 108 24.21 3.11 -2.58
CA PHE A 108 24.59 4.28 -3.36
C PHE A 108 25.91 4.92 -2.89
N TYR A 109 26.36 4.60 -1.67
CA TYR A 109 27.63 5.10 -1.13
C TYR A 109 28.35 4.01 -0.30
N PRO A 110 29.69 3.85 -0.42
CA PRO A 110 30.52 4.45 -1.48
C PRO A 110 30.10 3.93 -2.86
N PRO A 111 30.28 4.73 -3.93
CA PRO A 111 29.98 4.28 -5.29
C PRO A 111 30.83 3.03 -5.61
N ALA A 112 30.24 2.08 -6.32
CA ALA A 112 30.90 0.83 -6.70
C ALA A 112 32.16 1.16 -7.52
N VAL A 113 33.33 1.03 -6.93
CA VAL A 113 34.60 1.12 -7.64
C VAL A 113 34.79 -0.21 -8.39
N THR A 114 34.78 -0.15 -9.71
CA THR A 114 35.23 -1.27 -10.54
C THR A 114 36.70 -1.56 -10.19
N ALA A 115 36.94 -2.75 -9.66
CA ALA A 115 38.24 -3.19 -9.19
C ALA A 115 39.27 -3.23 -10.34
N GLN A 116 40.34 -2.51 -10.18
CA GLN A 116 41.59 -2.68 -10.91
C GLN A 116 42.69 -3.09 -9.90
N PRO A 117 43.56 -4.04 -10.23
CA PRO A 117 44.39 -4.72 -9.23
C PRO A 117 45.50 -3.84 -8.67
N ALA A 118 45.81 -4.13 -7.41
CA ALA A 118 46.84 -3.49 -6.62
C ALA A 118 48.25 -3.63 -7.22
N ALA A 119 49.02 -2.57 -7.14
CA ALA A 119 50.48 -2.62 -7.24
C ALA A 119 51.08 -2.12 -5.92
N ASP A 120 51.89 -2.97 -5.32
CA ASP A 120 52.74 -2.70 -4.16
C ASP A 120 53.62 -1.50 -4.34
N THR A 121 53.78 -0.68 -3.32
CA THR A 121 55.08 -0.08 -3.01
C THR A 121 55.19 0.30 -1.53
N ASP A 122 56.07 -0.41 -0.83
CA ASP A 122 56.76 -0.01 0.40
C ASP A 122 57.41 1.35 0.27
N ARG A 123 57.22 2.22 1.24
CA ARG A 123 58.33 3.06 1.72
C ARG A 123 58.10 3.64 3.10
N ALA A 124 58.84 3.14 4.05
CA ALA A 124 59.07 3.76 5.33
C ALA A 124 59.97 5.02 5.20
N ALA A 125 59.66 6.08 5.92
CA ALA A 125 60.66 7.07 6.32
C ALA A 125 60.22 7.78 7.61
N ASN A 126 60.97 7.50 8.60
CA ASN A 126 61.27 8.11 9.88
C ASN A 126 61.33 9.63 9.84
N THR A 127 60.65 10.35 10.76
CA THR A 127 61.19 11.63 11.28
C THR A 127 60.69 11.83 12.73
N ALA A 128 61.62 12.03 13.63
CA ALA A 128 61.50 12.18 15.06
C ALA A 128 60.97 13.57 15.49
N PRO A 129 60.54 13.76 16.73
CA PRO A 129 59.63 14.83 17.16
C PRO A 129 60.40 16.12 17.55
N GLN A 130 59.82 17.27 17.17
CA GLN A 130 60.19 18.56 17.76
C GLN A 130 59.23 18.89 18.92
N THR A 131 59.85 19.13 20.06
CA THR A 131 59.24 19.57 21.33
C THR A 131 58.68 20.99 21.18
N ALA A 132 57.40 21.17 21.44
CA ALA A 132 56.77 22.48 21.69
C ALA A 132 56.52 22.67 23.19
N PRO A 133 56.49 23.90 23.71
CA PRO A 133 56.48 24.19 25.15
C PRO A 133 55.11 23.89 25.77
N PRO A 134 55.01 23.68 27.10
CA PRO A 134 53.79 23.24 27.77
C PRO A 134 52.76 24.37 27.79
N THR A 135 51.62 24.09 27.16
CA THR A 135 50.40 24.87 27.35
C THR A 135 49.77 24.39 28.67
N GLU A 136 49.48 25.31 29.55
CA GLU A 136 48.73 25.07 30.79
C GLU A 136 47.37 24.37 30.46
N GLU A 137 47.23 23.19 30.98
CA GLU A 137 46.00 22.38 30.95
C GLU A 137 44.92 23.11 31.77
N PRO A 138 43.74 23.40 31.23
CA PRO A 138 42.66 23.93 32.04
C PRO A 138 42.30 22.91 33.10
N ALA A 139 42.26 23.34 34.37
CA ALA A 139 41.94 22.51 35.51
C ALA A 139 40.68 21.68 35.22
N ALA A 140 40.80 20.34 35.25
CA ALA A 140 39.67 19.43 35.08
C ALA A 140 38.60 19.76 36.12
N GLU A 141 37.45 20.25 35.67
CA GLU A 141 36.27 20.44 36.54
C GLU A 141 35.94 19.11 37.18
N GLN A 142 35.94 19.07 38.53
CA GLN A 142 35.58 17.89 39.28
C GLN A 142 34.15 17.50 38.92
N PRO A 143 33.84 16.20 38.69
CA PRO A 143 32.50 15.76 38.36
C PRO A 143 31.51 16.12 39.48
N ILE A 144 30.55 16.97 39.18
CA ILE A 144 29.50 17.43 40.07
C ILE A 144 28.71 16.21 40.60
N SER A 145 28.48 16.13 41.89
CA SER A 145 27.74 15.02 42.48
C SER A 145 26.28 14.92 41.97
N PRO A 146 25.66 13.73 41.91
CA PRO A 146 24.25 13.59 41.47
C PRO A 146 23.26 14.43 42.26
N ALA A 147 23.51 14.67 43.56
CA ALA A 147 22.67 15.55 44.38
C ALA A 147 22.82 17.01 44.00
N GLU A 148 24.02 17.46 43.71
CA GLU A 148 24.32 18.82 43.27
C GLU A 148 23.75 19.09 41.84
N GLN A 149 23.82 18.09 40.94
CA GLN A 149 23.16 18.16 39.64
C GLN A 149 21.64 18.31 39.74
N LEU A 150 20.99 17.63 40.72
CA LEU A 150 19.56 17.74 40.95
C LEU A 150 19.16 19.13 41.45
N GLU A 151 19.93 19.73 42.37
CA GLU A 151 19.64 21.09 42.86
C GLU A 151 19.83 22.15 41.77
N GLN A 152 20.86 22.02 40.93
CA GLN A 152 21.06 22.87 39.77
C GLN A 152 19.93 22.71 38.74
N ALA A 153 19.44 21.47 38.51
CA ALA A 153 18.30 21.21 37.65
C ALA A 153 17.02 21.87 38.14
N LYS A 154 16.74 21.78 39.46
CA LYS A 154 15.59 22.46 40.07
C LYS A 154 15.68 23.98 39.97
N ALA A 155 16.86 24.54 40.24
CA ALA A 155 17.09 25.99 40.14
C ALA A 155 16.87 26.46 38.68
N SER A 156 17.43 25.78 37.68
CA SER A 156 17.26 26.12 36.28
C SER A 156 15.82 25.89 35.78
N GLU A 157 15.12 24.91 36.29
CA GLU A 157 13.70 24.70 35.98
C GLU A 157 12.79 25.81 36.57
N SER A 158 13.10 26.28 37.78
CA SER A 158 12.34 27.36 38.44
C SER A 158 12.46 28.68 37.66
N ALA A 159 13.60 28.91 36.99
CA ALA A 159 13.85 30.08 36.17
C ALA A 159 13.12 30.06 34.79
N MET A 160 12.57 28.92 34.40
CA MET A 160 11.87 28.78 33.11
C MET A 160 10.55 29.58 33.10
N THR A 161 10.32 30.25 31.98
CA THR A 161 9.04 30.91 31.70
C THR A 161 7.89 29.90 31.53
N LYS A 162 6.66 30.36 31.66
CA LYS A 162 5.47 29.53 31.41
C LYS A 162 5.43 28.99 29.95
N ALA A 163 5.93 29.78 29.01
CA ALA A 163 5.99 29.38 27.59
C ALA A 163 6.98 28.22 27.38
N GLU A 164 8.18 28.31 27.96
CA GLU A 164 9.18 27.23 27.92
C GLU A 164 8.69 25.95 28.60
N LYS A 165 7.99 26.09 29.74
CA LYS A 165 7.37 24.95 30.42
C LYS A 165 6.30 24.27 29.58
N LYS A 166 5.44 25.03 28.88
CA LYS A 166 4.48 24.47 27.91
C LYS A 166 5.18 23.80 26.72
N TYR A 167 6.29 24.38 26.27
CA TYR A 167 7.05 23.81 25.17
C TYR A 167 7.64 22.46 25.54
N LEU A 168 8.16 22.33 26.77
CA LEU A 168 8.69 21.07 27.29
C LEU A 168 7.57 20.02 27.50
N GLN A 169 6.40 20.43 28.02
CA GLN A 169 5.23 19.53 28.11
C GLN A 169 4.81 19.02 26.73
N ARG A 170 4.85 19.86 25.69
CA ARG A 170 4.61 19.42 24.30
C ARG A 170 5.65 18.43 23.83
N ALA A 171 6.93 18.68 24.10
CA ALA A 171 8.00 17.76 23.73
C ALA A 171 7.83 16.40 24.42
N LEU A 172 7.47 16.38 25.72
CA LEU A 172 7.15 15.14 26.45
C LEU A 172 5.91 14.43 25.89
N ALA A 173 4.88 15.17 25.48
CA ALA A 173 3.70 14.61 24.84
C ALA A 173 4.04 13.99 23.47
N TRP A 174 4.83 14.68 22.66
CA TRP A 174 5.36 14.15 21.40
C TRP A 174 6.21 12.91 21.59
N ALA A 175 7.03 12.88 22.64
CA ALA A 175 7.82 11.70 23.00
C ALA A 175 6.97 10.54 23.57
N GLY A 176 5.65 10.74 23.76
CA GLY A 176 4.73 9.70 24.23
C GLY A 176 4.68 9.50 25.72
N PHE A 177 5.25 10.41 26.51
CA PHE A 177 5.31 10.28 27.96
C PHE A 177 4.30 11.16 28.72
N TYR A 178 3.62 12.11 28.04
CA TYR A 178 2.72 13.07 28.70
C TYR A 178 1.36 13.16 28.02
N GLU A 179 0.29 12.85 28.75
CA GLU A 179 -1.09 12.80 28.23
C GLU A 179 -2.00 13.88 28.86
N SER A 180 -1.48 14.70 29.79
CA SER A 180 -2.26 15.69 30.50
C SER A 180 -2.25 17.05 29.80
N ALA A 181 -2.97 18.05 30.35
CA ALA A 181 -3.08 19.39 29.78
C ALA A 181 -1.72 20.11 29.68
N ILE A 182 -1.48 20.77 28.56
CA ILE A 182 -0.28 21.59 28.30
C ILE A 182 -0.51 23.00 28.85
N ASP A 183 -0.40 23.17 30.16
CA ASP A 183 -0.72 24.38 30.89
C ASP A 183 0.50 25.19 31.38
N GLY A 184 1.71 24.56 31.31
CA GLY A 184 2.96 25.10 31.83
C GLY A 184 3.10 24.96 33.36
N LEU A 185 2.27 24.12 34.00
CA LEU A 185 2.37 23.76 35.42
C LEU A 185 2.97 22.36 35.57
N TYR A 186 4.03 22.25 36.35
CA TYR A 186 4.71 20.97 36.56
C TYR A 186 4.16 20.24 37.80
N GLY A 187 2.96 19.70 37.65
CA GLY A 187 2.30 18.86 38.66
C GLY A 187 2.80 17.41 38.65
N SER A 188 2.09 16.54 39.39
CA SER A 188 2.42 15.10 39.49
C SER A 188 2.47 14.40 38.13
N GLY A 189 1.57 14.73 37.18
CA GLY A 189 1.55 14.17 35.84
C GLY A 189 2.81 14.53 35.03
N THR A 190 3.22 15.82 35.05
CA THR A 190 4.45 16.24 34.36
C THR A 190 5.69 15.59 34.99
N ARG A 191 5.72 15.45 36.33
CA ARG A 191 6.81 14.78 37.04
C ARG A 191 6.90 13.31 36.71
N ALA A 192 5.76 12.62 36.59
CA ALA A 192 5.70 11.22 36.16
C ALA A 192 6.21 11.08 34.71
N ALA A 193 5.79 11.96 33.81
CA ALA A 193 6.25 11.97 32.42
C ALA A 193 7.78 12.16 32.31
N MET A 194 8.34 13.12 33.05
CA MET A 194 9.79 13.34 33.09
C MET A 194 10.54 12.11 33.61
N LYS A 195 10.03 11.45 34.67
CA LYS A 195 10.61 10.21 35.19
C LYS A 195 10.60 9.10 34.16
N SER A 196 9.48 8.90 33.46
CA SER A 196 9.34 7.87 32.45
C SER A 196 10.27 8.14 31.26
N TRP A 197 10.39 9.39 30.83
CA TRP A 197 11.33 9.77 29.77
C TRP A 197 12.79 9.56 30.22
N GLN A 198 13.16 9.99 31.44
CA GLN A 198 14.49 9.77 31.99
C GLN A 198 14.84 8.28 32.05
N TYR A 199 13.91 7.45 32.52
CA TYR A 199 14.10 6.01 32.60
C TYR A 199 14.31 5.38 31.21
N ALA A 200 13.47 5.74 30.22
CA ALA A 200 13.56 5.26 28.85
C ALA A 200 14.88 5.65 28.15
N ASN A 201 15.48 6.77 28.55
CA ASN A 201 16.75 7.26 28.02
C ASN A 201 17.97 6.91 28.90
N GLY A 202 17.81 6.01 29.89
CA GLY A 202 18.91 5.52 30.72
C GLY A 202 19.40 6.50 31.79
N TYR A 203 18.61 7.52 32.12
CA TYR A 203 18.91 8.49 33.17
C TYR A 203 18.29 8.10 34.51
N ASN A 204 18.83 8.62 35.59
CA ASN A 204 18.19 8.54 36.88
C ASN A 204 16.83 9.25 36.86
N ALA A 205 15.75 8.51 37.20
CA ALA A 205 14.36 8.99 37.14
C ALA A 205 14.02 9.94 38.28
N THR A 206 14.63 11.13 38.30
CA THR A 206 14.43 12.14 39.35
C THR A 206 13.10 12.88 39.23
N GLY A 207 12.53 12.96 38.00
CA GLY A 207 11.35 13.75 37.68
C GLY A 207 11.63 15.26 37.54
N VAL A 208 12.92 15.65 37.48
CA VAL A 208 13.39 16.98 37.16
C VAL A 208 14.47 16.84 36.08
N LEU A 209 14.24 17.39 34.92
CA LEU A 209 15.22 17.30 33.81
C LEU A 209 16.35 18.30 34.03
N THR A 210 17.60 17.84 33.86
CA THR A 210 18.75 18.74 33.78
C THR A 210 18.68 19.64 32.53
N ALA A 211 19.49 20.68 32.45
CA ALA A 211 19.55 21.53 31.25
C ALA A 211 19.92 20.72 30.00
N ALA A 212 20.86 19.77 30.12
CA ALA A 212 21.24 18.88 29.02
C ALA A 212 20.09 17.95 28.60
N GLN A 213 19.39 17.32 29.54
CA GLN A 213 18.24 16.48 29.25
C GLN A 213 17.08 17.26 28.61
N ARG A 214 16.84 18.51 29.02
CA ARG A 214 15.86 19.37 28.34
C ARG A 214 16.28 19.72 26.93
N ALA A 215 17.56 20.03 26.72
CA ALA A 215 18.07 20.32 25.37
C ALA A 215 17.93 19.11 24.45
N GLU A 216 18.26 17.91 24.94
CA GLU A 216 18.09 16.66 24.20
C GLU A 216 16.63 16.40 23.83
N LEU A 217 15.71 16.42 24.80
CA LEU A 217 14.28 16.24 24.54
C LEU A 217 13.73 17.29 23.54
N ILE A 218 14.18 18.53 23.64
CA ILE A 218 13.79 19.58 22.73
C ILE A 218 14.41 19.38 21.33
N ALA A 219 15.65 18.93 21.25
CA ALA A 219 16.31 18.64 19.97
C ALA A 219 15.59 17.52 19.23
N ASP A 220 15.22 16.45 19.93
CA ASP A 220 14.42 15.34 19.37
C ASP A 220 13.06 15.83 18.89
N TYR A 221 12.39 16.68 19.68
CA TYR A 221 11.11 17.27 19.30
C TYR A 221 11.24 18.18 18.08
N GLN A 222 12.29 19.00 18.00
CA GLN A 222 12.55 19.88 16.87
C GLN A 222 12.95 19.12 15.63
N PHE A 223 13.73 18.06 15.77
CA PHE A 223 14.12 17.19 14.67
C PHE A 223 12.92 16.51 14.01
N LEU A 224 11.97 16.01 14.81
CA LEU A 224 10.71 15.47 14.30
C LEU A 224 9.86 16.50 13.58
N LEU A 225 9.89 17.76 14.02
CA LEU A 225 9.13 18.87 13.42
C LEU A 225 9.85 19.53 12.25
N ALA A 226 11.17 19.63 12.29
CA ALA A 226 11.97 20.42 11.32
C ALA A 226 11.79 19.91 9.88
N GLY A 227 11.65 18.60 9.68
CA GLY A 227 11.40 18.00 8.36
C GLY A 227 9.95 18.12 7.88
N LEU A 228 9.01 18.52 8.74
CA LEU A 228 7.57 18.54 8.43
C LEU A 228 7.04 19.97 8.15
N GLY A 229 7.73 21.01 8.64
CA GLY A 229 7.35 22.42 8.40
C GLY A 229 5.90 22.70 8.80
N PHE A 230 5.50 22.36 10.03
CA PHE A 230 4.13 22.62 10.49
C PHE A 230 3.79 24.10 10.51
N GLU A 231 2.74 24.48 9.79
CA GLU A 231 2.21 25.84 9.71
C GLU A 231 0.71 25.85 10.06
N ASP A 232 0.25 26.96 10.64
CA ASP A 232 -1.19 27.20 10.84
C ASP A 232 -1.77 27.72 9.53
N VAL A 233 -2.63 26.90 8.90
CA VAL A 233 -3.26 27.19 7.61
C VAL A 233 -4.71 27.60 7.83
N VAL A 234 -5.09 28.74 7.27
CA VAL A 234 -6.48 29.19 7.17
C VAL A 234 -6.95 29.01 5.74
N ASP A 235 -7.70 27.93 5.49
CA ASP A 235 -8.35 27.72 4.20
C ASP A 235 -9.70 28.47 4.18
N ALA A 236 -9.67 29.71 3.70
CA ALA A 236 -10.84 30.57 3.66
C ALA A 236 -11.91 30.07 2.67
N GLN A 237 -11.53 29.31 1.63
CA GLN A 237 -12.48 28.76 0.66
C GLN A 237 -13.26 27.58 1.28
N ALA A 238 -12.55 26.68 1.94
CA ALA A 238 -13.17 25.57 2.65
C ALA A 238 -13.83 26.01 3.98
N GLY A 239 -13.50 27.18 4.51
CA GLY A 239 -13.94 27.61 5.82
C GLY A 239 -13.42 26.71 6.94
N ILE A 240 -12.12 26.40 6.91
CA ILE A 240 -11.47 25.50 7.86
C ILE A 240 -10.09 26.07 8.20
N THR A 241 -9.69 25.97 9.47
CA THR A 241 -8.32 26.22 9.90
C THR A 241 -7.74 25.01 10.61
N LEU A 242 -6.47 24.71 10.34
CA LEU A 242 -5.75 23.58 10.92
C LEU A 242 -4.24 23.76 10.75
N ARG A 243 -3.45 22.97 11.50
CA ARG A 243 -2.00 22.89 11.29
C ARG A 243 -1.68 21.80 10.29
N LEU A 244 -0.91 22.13 9.27
CA LEU A 244 -0.49 21.19 8.23
C LEU A 244 1.02 21.06 8.18
N PRO A 245 1.54 19.86 7.84
CA PRO A 245 2.96 19.66 7.55
C PRO A 245 3.30 20.23 6.16
N SER A 246 3.36 21.56 6.07
CA SER A 246 3.47 22.31 4.80
C SER A 246 4.75 22.02 4.01
N ALA A 247 5.80 21.47 4.63
CA ALA A 247 6.96 21.02 3.91
C ALA A 247 6.67 19.81 3.00
N LEU A 248 5.72 18.95 3.39
CA LEU A 248 5.36 17.73 2.67
C LEU A 248 4.22 17.94 1.68
N LEU A 249 3.38 18.95 1.88
CA LEU A 249 2.13 19.11 1.14
C LEU A 249 2.20 20.29 0.18
N ALA A 250 1.68 20.09 -1.02
CA ALA A 250 1.45 21.15 -2.01
C ALA A 250 0.27 22.05 -1.59
N PRO A 251 0.15 23.27 -2.13
CA PRO A 251 -1.05 24.07 -1.99
C PRO A 251 -2.30 23.33 -2.40
N ALA A 252 -3.45 23.66 -1.81
CA ALA A 252 -4.70 22.98 -2.08
C ALA A 252 -5.15 23.10 -3.55
N SER A 253 -5.63 22.00 -4.12
CA SER A 253 -6.54 22.00 -5.26
C SER A 253 -7.99 21.92 -4.77
N TYR A 254 -8.90 22.58 -5.47
CA TYR A 254 -10.29 22.70 -5.07
C TYR A 254 -11.21 22.07 -6.09
N ASP A 255 -11.75 20.91 -5.73
CA ASP A 255 -12.77 20.17 -6.48
C ASP A 255 -13.94 19.87 -5.51
N PRO A 256 -14.93 20.75 -5.40
CA PRO A 256 -16.01 20.60 -4.43
C PRO A 256 -16.63 19.20 -4.41
N PRO A 257 -16.89 18.63 -3.23
CA PRO A 257 -16.84 19.22 -1.89
C PRO A 257 -15.47 19.11 -1.21
N PHE A 258 -14.39 18.88 -1.93
CA PHE A 258 -13.05 18.62 -1.39
C PHE A 258 -12.06 19.76 -1.70
N ALA A 259 -11.15 20.00 -0.74
CA ALA A 259 -9.92 20.74 -0.95
C ALA A 259 -8.76 19.81 -0.61
N THR A 260 -7.93 19.48 -1.60
CA THR A 260 -6.90 18.44 -1.49
C THR A 260 -5.52 19.05 -1.41
N TYR A 261 -4.84 18.83 -0.28
CA TYR A 261 -3.42 19.09 -0.07
C TYR A 261 -2.66 17.79 -0.35
N ALA A 262 -2.20 17.60 -1.56
CA ALA A 262 -1.47 16.40 -1.99
C ALA A 262 0.02 16.50 -1.61
N ALA A 263 0.75 15.37 -1.60
CA ALA A 263 2.19 15.38 -1.42
C ALA A 263 2.88 16.21 -2.51
N LYS A 264 3.94 16.96 -2.15
CA LYS A 264 4.78 17.70 -3.10
C LYS A 264 5.54 16.78 -4.04
N ASP A 265 5.96 15.64 -3.51
CA ASP A 265 6.72 14.63 -4.24
C ASP A 265 5.81 13.46 -4.63
N THR A 266 6.39 12.37 -5.12
CA THR A 266 5.67 11.11 -5.42
C THR A 266 5.14 10.38 -4.18
N GLY A 267 5.16 11.06 -3.01
CA GLY A 267 4.67 10.53 -1.74
C GLY A 267 3.14 10.34 -1.72
N LEU A 268 2.68 9.47 -0.82
CA LEU A 268 1.26 9.14 -0.66
C LEU A 268 0.55 9.98 0.43
N ALA A 269 1.29 10.85 1.13
CA ALA A 269 0.72 11.67 2.20
C ALA A 269 -0.23 12.73 1.62
N GLN A 270 -1.47 12.80 2.15
CA GLN A 270 -2.46 13.78 1.72
C GLN A 270 -3.32 14.22 2.89
N VAL A 271 -3.77 15.47 2.85
CA VAL A 271 -4.84 15.98 3.71
C VAL A 271 -5.93 16.54 2.81
N ILE A 272 -7.13 16.01 2.97
CA ILE A 272 -8.28 16.39 2.14
C ILE A 272 -9.33 16.98 3.07
N LEU A 273 -9.65 18.25 2.89
CA LEU A 273 -10.70 18.91 3.62
C LEU A 273 -12.05 18.61 2.98
N ILE A 274 -13.05 18.38 3.81
CA ILE A 274 -14.44 18.19 3.41
C ILE A 274 -15.19 19.46 3.79
N SER A 275 -15.83 20.10 2.83
CA SER A 275 -16.57 21.33 3.09
C SER A 275 -17.72 21.52 2.10
N GLN A 276 -18.96 21.33 2.56
CA GLN A 276 -20.16 21.53 1.76
C GLN A 276 -21.37 21.89 2.64
N ARG A 277 -22.40 22.47 2.03
CA ARG A 277 -23.72 22.54 2.64
C ARG A 277 -24.39 21.19 2.62
N GLY A 278 -25.21 20.91 3.62
CA GLY A 278 -25.98 19.67 3.63
C GLY A 278 -26.73 19.45 4.93
N ASP A 279 -27.48 18.38 4.88
CA ASP A 279 -28.26 17.82 5.98
C ASP A 279 -27.74 16.41 6.33
N ARG A 280 -28.54 15.66 7.09
CA ARG A 280 -28.22 14.29 7.49
C ARG A 280 -28.13 13.33 6.31
N ASP A 281 -29.04 13.48 5.34
CA ASP A 281 -29.08 12.59 4.17
C ASP A 281 -27.86 12.83 3.28
N ARG A 282 -27.46 14.10 3.14
CA ARG A 282 -26.22 14.46 2.43
C ARG A 282 -24.97 13.96 3.14
N LEU A 283 -24.94 13.99 4.49
CA LEU A 283 -23.83 13.43 5.27
C LEU A 283 -23.74 11.91 5.09
N ALA A 284 -24.88 11.20 5.11
CA ALA A 284 -24.93 9.76 4.89
C ALA A 284 -24.49 9.41 3.45
N ALA A 285 -24.99 10.12 2.45
CA ALA A 285 -24.56 9.94 1.05
C ALA A 285 -23.06 10.18 0.86
N LEU A 286 -22.50 11.22 1.50
CA LEU A 286 -21.06 11.47 1.48
C LEU A 286 -20.28 10.30 2.11
N TYR A 287 -20.75 9.78 3.24
CA TYR A 287 -20.13 8.62 3.89
C TYR A 287 -20.10 7.39 2.98
N GLU A 288 -21.20 7.06 2.30
CA GLU A 288 -21.25 5.92 1.36
C GLU A 288 -20.31 6.14 0.16
N VAL A 289 -20.35 7.31 -0.43
CA VAL A 289 -19.49 7.65 -1.57
C VAL A 289 -18.00 7.58 -1.20
N MET A 290 -17.63 8.05 -0.02
CA MET A 290 -16.23 7.97 0.43
C MET A 290 -15.73 6.54 0.52
N GLN A 291 -16.58 5.56 0.81
CA GLN A 291 -16.22 4.13 0.84
C GLN A 291 -15.71 3.62 -0.51
N THR A 292 -16.00 4.30 -1.61
CA THR A 292 -15.58 3.90 -2.97
C THR A 292 -14.22 4.47 -3.37
N LEU A 293 -13.64 5.38 -2.59
CA LEU A 293 -12.38 6.06 -2.93
C LEU A 293 -11.18 5.13 -2.77
N SER A 294 -10.23 5.22 -3.71
CA SER A 294 -8.99 4.42 -3.69
C SER A 294 -8.07 4.73 -2.50
N ILE A 295 -8.18 5.93 -1.94
CA ILE A 295 -7.44 6.37 -0.74
C ILE A 295 -8.03 5.84 0.57
N LEU A 296 -9.18 5.17 0.54
CA LEU A 296 -9.85 4.55 1.68
C LEU A 296 -9.90 3.03 1.49
N PRO A 297 -8.86 2.28 1.90
CA PRO A 297 -8.87 0.82 1.89
C PRO A 297 -10.12 0.23 2.56
N GLU A 298 -10.49 -0.99 2.22
CA GLU A 298 -11.72 -1.60 2.72
C GLU A 298 -11.66 -2.02 4.19
N THR A 299 -10.46 -2.35 4.69
CA THR A 299 -10.26 -2.82 6.07
C THR A 299 -10.20 -1.65 7.04
N GLY A 300 -10.83 -1.80 8.20
CA GLY A 300 -10.77 -0.87 9.32
C GLY A 300 -12.13 -0.42 9.83
N PRO A 301 -12.18 0.17 11.03
CA PRO A 301 -13.41 0.60 11.68
C PRO A 301 -14.07 1.79 10.96
N ARG A 302 -15.38 1.74 10.84
CA ARG A 302 -16.21 2.76 10.23
C ARG A 302 -17.45 2.99 11.07
N ASN A 303 -17.78 4.25 11.32
CA ASN A 303 -18.94 4.59 12.12
C ASN A 303 -19.69 5.78 11.52
N LEU A 304 -20.98 5.63 11.27
CA LEU A 304 -21.89 6.69 10.87
C LEU A 304 -22.90 6.97 12.00
N ALA A 305 -22.85 8.19 12.53
CA ALA A 305 -23.77 8.69 13.54
C ALA A 305 -24.79 9.68 12.91
N LYS A 306 -25.69 10.24 13.72
CA LYS A 306 -26.72 11.18 13.23
C LYS A 306 -26.16 12.46 12.61
N SER A 307 -25.06 12.99 13.16
CA SER A 307 -24.47 14.27 12.76
C SER A 307 -22.97 14.19 12.50
N SER A 308 -22.41 13.00 12.41
CA SER A 308 -21.00 12.80 12.14
C SER A 308 -20.70 11.42 11.59
N PHE A 309 -19.55 11.26 10.97
CA PHE A 309 -18.96 9.95 10.74
C PHE A 309 -17.46 9.96 11.08
N THR A 310 -16.93 8.78 11.32
CA THR A 310 -15.50 8.52 11.42
C THR A 310 -15.15 7.31 10.57
N ILE A 311 -14.01 7.36 9.91
CA ILE A 311 -13.48 6.28 9.10
C ILE A 311 -12.00 6.11 9.46
N GLU A 312 -11.61 4.89 9.77
CA GLU A 312 -10.23 4.46 9.77
C GLU A 312 -10.11 3.31 8.77
N ALA A 313 -9.16 3.41 7.85
CA ALA A 313 -9.02 2.47 6.74
C ALA A 313 -7.54 2.20 6.47
N TYR A 314 -7.16 0.92 6.28
CA TYR A 314 -5.78 0.55 6.06
C TYR A 314 -5.63 -0.71 5.21
N ASP A 315 -4.54 -0.76 4.46
CA ASP A 315 -4.03 -1.93 3.73
C ASP A 315 -2.50 -2.02 3.94
N ASP A 316 -1.79 -2.71 3.08
CA ASP A 316 -0.33 -2.82 3.09
C ASP A 316 0.40 -1.55 2.61
N ARG A 317 -0.28 -0.63 1.91
CA ARG A 317 0.26 0.59 1.32
C ARG A 317 -0.12 1.85 2.09
N LEU A 318 -1.37 1.96 2.54
CA LEU A 318 -1.97 3.16 3.11
C LEU A 318 -2.57 2.93 4.49
N HIS A 319 -2.55 3.98 5.31
CA HIS A 319 -3.38 4.13 6.49
C HIS A 319 -4.07 5.48 6.40
N THR A 320 -5.39 5.46 6.33
CA THR A 320 -6.23 6.64 6.17
C THR A 320 -7.15 6.77 7.35
N THR A 321 -7.23 7.97 7.93
CA THR A 321 -8.21 8.33 8.94
C THR A 321 -8.98 9.54 8.49
N GLY A 322 -10.25 9.62 8.85
CA GLY A 322 -11.08 10.75 8.47
C GLY A 322 -12.32 10.88 9.34
N PHE A 323 -12.84 12.09 9.38
CA PHE A 323 -14.11 12.39 10.01
C PHE A 323 -14.83 13.51 9.28
N ALA A 324 -16.14 13.59 9.44
CA ALA A 324 -16.91 14.77 9.14
C ALA A 324 -18.02 14.98 10.16
N THR A 325 -18.40 16.24 10.38
CA THR A 325 -19.47 16.65 11.28
C THR A 325 -20.45 17.57 10.57
N LEU A 326 -21.73 17.40 10.86
CA LEU A 326 -22.82 18.25 10.40
C LEU A 326 -23.18 19.21 11.52
N GLN A 327 -22.97 20.51 11.31
CA GLN A 327 -23.33 21.55 12.25
C GLN A 327 -23.85 22.79 11.49
N GLY A 328 -24.98 23.34 11.89
CA GLY A 328 -25.53 24.58 11.30
C GLY A 328 -25.85 24.48 9.79
N GLY A 329 -26.12 23.29 9.26
CA GLY A 329 -26.37 23.08 7.82
C GLY A 329 -25.08 23.01 6.98
N GLU A 330 -23.92 22.92 7.62
CA GLU A 330 -22.62 22.72 6.97
C GLU A 330 -22.01 21.38 7.41
N ILE A 331 -21.45 20.65 6.45
CA ILE A 331 -20.68 19.41 6.65
C ILE A 331 -19.21 19.79 6.53
N LYS A 332 -18.47 19.65 7.62
CA LYS A 332 -17.05 19.95 7.72
C LYS A 332 -16.28 18.74 8.22
N GLY A 333 -15.12 18.49 7.66
CA GLY A 333 -14.29 17.38 8.07
C GLY A 333 -12.96 17.34 7.34
N LEU A 334 -12.22 16.28 7.57
CA LEU A 334 -10.98 16.00 6.86
C LEU A 334 -10.74 14.49 6.70
N ILE A 335 -9.93 14.15 5.71
CA ILE A 335 -9.33 12.84 5.51
C ILE A 335 -7.81 13.03 5.57
N PHE A 336 -7.14 12.22 6.38
CA PHE A 336 -5.69 12.18 6.50
C PHE A 336 -5.20 10.85 5.94
N VAL A 337 -4.45 10.89 4.86
CA VAL A 337 -3.85 9.72 4.18
C VAL A 337 -2.37 9.69 4.47
N TRP A 338 -1.85 8.54 4.90
CA TRP A 338 -0.44 8.36 5.21
C TRP A 338 0.07 7.02 4.67
N PRO A 339 1.33 6.94 4.16
CA PRO A 339 1.92 5.67 3.74
C PRO A 339 2.11 4.73 4.93
N ARG A 340 1.91 3.43 4.69
CA ARG A 340 2.13 2.39 5.70
C ARG A 340 3.61 2.29 6.06
N GLY A 341 3.93 1.91 7.30
CA GLY A 341 5.30 1.65 7.75
C GLY A 341 5.90 2.68 8.71
N ASP A 342 5.38 3.91 8.76
CA ASP A 342 5.82 4.96 9.70
C ASP A 342 4.71 5.29 10.72
N THR A 343 4.33 4.29 11.50
CA THR A 343 3.17 4.37 12.41
C THR A 343 3.37 5.43 13.50
N ALA A 344 4.59 5.56 14.05
CA ALA A 344 4.87 6.51 15.11
C ALA A 344 4.76 7.96 14.62
N ARG A 345 5.36 8.27 13.46
CA ARG A 345 5.26 9.60 12.85
C ARG A 345 3.82 9.90 12.42
N ARG A 346 3.15 8.93 11.76
CA ARG A 346 1.74 9.06 11.38
C ARG A 346 0.87 9.48 12.56
N ALA A 347 0.93 8.75 13.67
CA ALA A 347 0.10 9.03 14.84
C ALA A 347 0.32 10.45 15.39
N ARG A 348 1.56 10.94 15.35
CA ARG A 348 1.89 12.31 15.82
C ARG A 348 1.39 13.38 14.86
N VAL A 349 1.60 13.20 13.55
CA VAL A 349 1.12 14.13 12.53
C VAL A 349 -0.40 14.20 12.57
N GLU A 350 -1.07 13.05 12.65
CA GLU A 350 -2.52 12.96 12.78
C GLU A 350 -3.04 13.71 14.01
N GLU A 351 -2.43 13.50 15.17
CA GLU A 351 -2.81 14.16 16.41
C GLU A 351 -2.71 15.69 16.28
N GLU A 352 -1.64 16.24 15.70
CA GLU A 352 -1.48 17.69 15.49
C GLU A 352 -2.53 18.25 14.52
N ILE A 353 -2.79 17.55 13.41
CA ILE A 353 -3.79 17.96 12.41
C ILE A 353 -5.19 17.95 13.03
N PHE A 354 -5.59 16.84 13.67
CA PHE A 354 -6.94 16.67 14.21
C PHE A 354 -7.22 17.58 15.40
N LYS A 355 -6.25 17.78 16.31
CA LYS A 355 -6.39 18.72 17.45
C LYS A 355 -6.48 20.18 17.04
N SER A 356 -5.87 20.54 15.93
CA SER A 356 -5.85 21.92 15.44
C SER A 356 -7.04 22.26 14.53
N PHE A 357 -7.79 21.25 14.07
CA PHE A 357 -8.92 21.44 13.19
C PHE A 357 -10.01 22.31 13.83
N THR A 358 -10.38 23.37 13.14
CA THR A 358 -11.47 24.27 13.56
C THR A 358 -12.30 24.66 12.34
N SER A 359 -13.61 24.49 12.46
CA SER A 359 -14.58 24.92 11.45
C SER A 359 -14.80 26.44 11.53
N LEU A 360 -14.70 27.10 10.40
CA LEU A 360 -15.12 28.49 10.18
C LEU A 360 -16.40 28.50 9.35
N SER A 361 -17.07 29.63 9.24
CA SER A 361 -18.23 29.82 8.38
C SER A 361 -17.83 29.80 6.90
N GLY A 362 -18.72 29.31 6.03
CA GLY A 362 -18.52 29.23 4.60
C GLY A 362 -18.14 27.81 4.14
N THR A 363 -18.54 27.47 2.94
CA THR A 363 -18.29 26.14 2.33
C THR A 363 -17.73 26.30 0.94
N LEU A 364 -17.07 25.28 0.44
CA LEU A 364 -16.81 25.12 -0.99
C LEU A 364 -18.15 25.10 -1.75
N GLY A 365 -18.14 25.52 -2.99
CA GLY A 365 -19.32 25.49 -3.84
C GLY A 365 -19.93 24.09 -3.93
N GLU A 366 -21.10 23.99 -4.52
CA GLU A 366 -21.69 22.68 -4.79
C GLU A 366 -20.88 21.97 -5.89
N ALA A 367 -20.70 20.65 -5.74
CA ALA A 367 -20.19 19.85 -6.83
C ALA A 367 -21.07 20.05 -8.06
N PRO A 368 -20.50 20.22 -9.26
CA PRO A 368 -21.31 20.29 -10.47
C PRO A 368 -22.22 19.06 -10.52
N ILE A 369 -23.53 19.31 -10.69
CA ILE A 369 -24.49 18.23 -10.92
C ILE A 369 -24.01 17.57 -12.21
N LEU A 370 -23.59 16.31 -12.12
CA LEU A 370 -23.21 15.52 -13.29
C LEU A 370 -24.37 15.55 -14.27
N SER A 371 -24.24 16.31 -15.35
CA SER A 371 -25.20 16.31 -16.44
C SER A 371 -25.28 14.89 -16.97
N ALA A 372 -26.49 14.33 -16.99
CA ALA A 372 -26.75 13.01 -17.53
C ALA A 372 -26.15 12.91 -18.95
N GLY A 373 -25.11 12.11 -19.13
CA GLY A 373 -24.44 11.92 -20.41
C GLY A 373 -22.93 11.83 -20.38
N LEU A 374 -22.28 12.10 -19.24
CA LEU A 374 -20.85 11.88 -19.08
C LEU A 374 -20.60 10.46 -18.52
N THR A 375 -19.61 9.77 -19.11
CA THR A 375 -19.08 8.50 -18.62
C THR A 375 -18.91 8.53 -17.10
N PRO A 376 -19.16 7.41 -16.37
CA PRO A 376 -18.93 7.33 -14.94
C PRO A 376 -17.54 7.89 -14.65
N GLN A 377 -17.48 8.97 -13.88
CA GLN A 377 -16.21 9.60 -13.57
C GLN A 377 -15.37 8.60 -12.80
N GLU A 378 -14.19 8.33 -13.30
CA GLU A 378 -13.15 7.58 -12.61
C GLU A 378 -12.66 8.33 -11.36
N SER A 379 -13.14 9.54 -11.14
CA SER A 379 -12.84 10.40 -9.99
C SER A 379 -14.08 11.14 -9.48
N LEU A 380 -14.10 11.38 -8.18
CA LEU A 380 -15.09 12.20 -7.49
C LEU A 380 -14.38 13.36 -6.80
N GLY A 381 -14.70 14.59 -7.19
CA GLY A 381 -14.05 15.77 -6.62
C GLY A 381 -12.51 15.67 -6.69
N GLY A 382 -11.96 15.25 -7.84
CA GLY A 382 -10.53 15.03 -8.04
C GLY A 382 -9.95 13.76 -7.38
N LEU A 383 -10.75 13.02 -6.59
CA LEU A 383 -10.30 11.79 -5.92
C LEU A 383 -10.67 10.55 -6.73
N THR A 384 -9.72 9.65 -6.91
CA THR A 384 -9.91 8.43 -7.71
C THR A 384 -10.83 7.45 -7.00
N ILE A 385 -11.85 6.96 -7.73
CA ILE A 385 -12.70 5.86 -7.29
C ILE A 385 -11.96 4.55 -7.53
N ARG A 386 -12.06 3.60 -6.61
CA ARG A 386 -11.49 2.26 -6.79
C ARG A 386 -12.05 1.62 -8.05
N GLN A 387 -11.17 1.03 -8.84
CA GLN A 387 -11.52 0.29 -10.04
C GLN A 387 -10.99 -1.14 -9.91
N PRO A 388 -11.68 -2.14 -10.46
CA PRO A 388 -11.10 -3.46 -10.59
C PRO A 388 -9.85 -3.40 -11.50
N SER A 389 -8.87 -4.26 -11.25
CA SER A 389 -7.69 -4.40 -12.12
C SER A 389 -8.10 -4.78 -13.53
N PHE A 390 -9.10 -5.64 -13.64
CA PHE A 390 -9.83 -5.93 -14.89
C PHE A 390 -11.25 -6.43 -14.58
N SER A 391 -12.12 -6.33 -15.59
CA SER A 391 -13.43 -6.96 -15.58
C SER A 391 -13.61 -7.73 -16.87
N GLN A 392 -14.25 -8.89 -16.78
CA GLN A 392 -14.55 -9.75 -17.91
C GLN A 392 -15.92 -10.39 -17.79
N SER A 393 -16.40 -10.96 -18.87
CA SER A 393 -17.67 -11.66 -18.92
C SER A 393 -17.52 -13.14 -18.57
N GLY A 394 -18.63 -13.77 -18.24
CA GLY A 394 -18.76 -15.21 -18.10
C GLY A 394 -20.19 -15.62 -18.36
N VAL A 395 -20.49 -16.91 -18.32
CA VAL A 395 -21.83 -17.45 -18.42
C VAL A 395 -22.18 -18.26 -17.19
N PHE A 396 -23.35 -18.03 -16.60
CA PHE A 396 -23.85 -18.85 -15.52
C PHE A 396 -24.13 -20.28 -16.01
N ILE A 397 -23.53 -21.28 -15.35
CA ILE A 397 -23.67 -22.70 -15.68
C ILE A 397 -24.53 -23.46 -14.67
N SER A 398 -24.86 -22.86 -13.53
CA SER A 398 -25.75 -23.44 -12.54
C SER A 398 -26.59 -22.39 -11.84
N ARG A 399 -27.75 -22.79 -11.30
CA ARG A 399 -28.60 -21.93 -10.48
C ARG A 399 -27.94 -21.46 -9.19
N ALA A 400 -26.92 -22.18 -8.73
CA ALA A 400 -26.10 -21.78 -7.57
C ALA A 400 -25.05 -20.70 -7.91
N GLY A 401 -25.11 -20.08 -9.09
CA GLY A 401 -24.23 -18.97 -9.47
C GLY A 401 -22.82 -19.38 -9.93
N HIS A 402 -22.59 -20.66 -10.25
CA HIS A 402 -21.33 -21.06 -10.87
C HIS A 402 -21.19 -20.42 -12.26
N VAL A 403 -19.99 -19.93 -12.58
CA VAL A 403 -19.72 -19.21 -13.82
C VAL A 403 -18.57 -19.87 -14.57
N LEU A 404 -18.77 -20.10 -15.87
CA LEU A 404 -17.72 -20.44 -16.82
C LEU A 404 -17.23 -19.17 -17.53
N THR A 405 -15.94 -18.98 -17.60
CA THR A 405 -15.30 -17.83 -18.23
C THR A 405 -13.99 -18.20 -18.90
N ALA A 406 -13.35 -17.27 -19.62
CA ALA A 406 -11.99 -17.45 -20.11
C ALA A 406 -10.98 -17.38 -18.96
N ALA A 407 -9.92 -18.17 -19.06
CA ALA A 407 -8.82 -18.13 -18.11
C ALA A 407 -8.05 -16.80 -18.21
N GLN A 408 -7.73 -16.24 -17.07
CA GLN A 408 -6.89 -15.06 -16.88
C GLN A 408 -5.91 -15.33 -15.74
N ASP A 409 -4.93 -14.48 -15.56
CA ASP A 409 -4.11 -14.52 -14.36
C ASP A 409 -4.88 -13.92 -13.17
N PHE A 410 -5.57 -14.81 -12.45
CA PHE A 410 -6.30 -14.44 -11.24
C PHE A 410 -5.43 -14.40 -9.99
N SER A 411 -4.12 -14.69 -10.07
CA SER A 411 -3.22 -14.74 -8.93
C SER A 411 -2.95 -13.34 -8.33
N GLU A 412 -3.08 -12.30 -9.15
CA GLU A 412 -2.94 -10.90 -8.73
C GLU A 412 -4.23 -10.31 -8.16
N CYS A 413 -5.33 -11.06 -8.19
CA CYS A 413 -6.60 -10.61 -7.63
C CYS A 413 -6.61 -10.82 -6.11
N GLY A 414 -6.63 -9.73 -5.35
CA GLY A 414 -6.96 -9.80 -3.92
C GLY A 414 -8.37 -10.33 -3.69
N LYS A 415 -9.30 -10.01 -4.63
CA LYS A 415 -10.68 -10.49 -4.63
C LYS A 415 -11.19 -10.71 -6.05
N LEU A 416 -11.90 -11.83 -6.26
CA LEU A 416 -12.76 -12.06 -7.42
C LEU A 416 -14.22 -11.91 -7.01
N GLN A 417 -15.00 -11.12 -7.76
CA GLN A 417 -16.40 -10.85 -7.40
C GLN A 417 -17.29 -10.85 -8.65
N LEU A 418 -18.55 -11.25 -8.47
CA LEU A 418 -19.63 -10.96 -9.42
C LEU A 418 -20.08 -9.50 -9.32
N GLN A 419 -20.92 -9.05 -10.27
CA GLN A 419 -21.46 -7.69 -10.35
C GLN A 419 -22.08 -7.17 -9.03
N ASP A 420 -22.64 -8.05 -8.21
CA ASP A 420 -23.29 -7.70 -6.93
C ASP A 420 -22.30 -7.71 -5.74
N GLY A 421 -21.00 -7.77 -6.02
CA GLY A 421 -19.98 -7.85 -4.97
C GLY A 421 -19.86 -9.25 -4.33
N LEU A 422 -20.55 -10.25 -4.86
CA LEU A 422 -20.52 -11.62 -4.35
C LEU A 422 -19.14 -12.24 -4.61
N PRO A 423 -18.40 -12.68 -3.57
CA PRO A 423 -17.05 -13.19 -3.74
C PRO A 423 -17.05 -14.57 -4.42
N LEU A 424 -16.07 -14.75 -5.31
CA LEU A 424 -15.85 -15.96 -6.09
C LEU A 424 -14.54 -16.64 -5.70
N SER A 425 -14.49 -17.96 -5.88
CA SER A 425 -13.27 -18.76 -5.85
C SER A 425 -13.12 -19.57 -7.13
N ILE A 426 -11.90 -19.98 -7.46
CA ILE A 426 -11.61 -20.81 -8.64
C ILE A 426 -11.83 -22.26 -8.28
N ALA A 427 -12.81 -22.92 -8.94
CA ALA A 427 -13.04 -24.36 -8.80
C ALA A 427 -12.12 -25.18 -9.69
N ALA A 428 -11.90 -24.73 -10.92
CA ALA A 428 -10.93 -25.30 -11.85
C ALA A 428 -10.50 -24.24 -12.86
N GLN A 429 -9.27 -24.37 -13.34
CA GLN A 429 -8.71 -23.53 -14.40
C GLN A 429 -7.73 -24.34 -15.25
N ASN A 430 -7.79 -24.16 -16.55
CA ASN A 430 -6.78 -24.62 -17.49
C ASN A 430 -6.20 -23.44 -18.28
N ALA A 431 -5.54 -23.67 -19.40
CA ALA A 431 -4.91 -22.60 -20.19
C ALA A 431 -5.94 -21.64 -20.84
N GLU A 432 -7.14 -22.11 -21.12
CA GLU A 432 -8.15 -21.37 -21.89
C GLU A 432 -9.36 -20.94 -21.06
N LEU A 433 -9.78 -21.75 -20.10
CA LEU A 433 -11.06 -21.58 -19.39
C LEU A 433 -10.87 -21.71 -17.87
N ALA A 434 -11.79 -21.07 -17.14
CA ALA A 434 -11.92 -21.21 -15.71
C ALA A 434 -13.40 -21.39 -15.30
N VAL A 435 -13.64 -22.20 -14.27
CA VAL A 435 -14.92 -22.29 -13.57
C VAL A 435 -14.76 -21.61 -12.21
N LEU A 436 -15.58 -20.60 -12.00
CA LEU A 436 -15.63 -19.81 -10.76
C LEU A 436 -16.89 -20.17 -9.99
N VAL A 437 -16.77 -20.28 -8.68
CA VAL A 437 -17.88 -20.62 -7.79
C VAL A 437 -18.04 -19.58 -6.69
N PRO A 438 -19.27 -19.16 -6.35
CA PRO A 438 -19.51 -18.29 -5.22
C PRO A 438 -19.03 -18.92 -3.90
N THR A 439 -18.47 -18.11 -3.02
CA THR A 439 -18.07 -18.55 -1.68
C THR A 439 -19.20 -18.41 -0.65
N GLN A 440 -20.35 -17.87 -1.07
CA GLN A 440 -21.57 -17.68 -0.29
C GLN A 440 -22.77 -18.12 -1.12
N ASP A 441 -23.93 -18.31 -0.49
CA ASP A 441 -25.16 -18.65 -1.19
C ASP A 441 -25.49 -17.62 -2.27
N ALA A 442 -25.73 -18.12 -3.47
CA ALA A 442 -26.01 -17.32 -4.65
C ALA A 442 -27.15 -17.93 -5.46
N ALA A 443 -27.83 -17.09 -6.25
CA ALA A 443 -28.84 -17.53 -7.19
C ALA A 443 -28.66 -16.81 -8.53
N ALA A 444 -28.33 -17.57 -9.58
CA ALA A 444 -28.27 -17.04 -10.94
C ALA A 444 -29.68 -16.75 -11.46
N PRO A 445 -29.91 -15.62 -12.15
CA PRO A 445 -31.18 -15.30 -12.78
C PRO A 445 -31.60 -16.38 -13.79
N SER A 446 -30.69 -16.78 -14.66
CA SER A 446 -30.84 -17.89 -15.60
C SER A 446 -29.49 -18.57 -15.83
N ILE A 447 -29.46 -19.66 -16.60
CA ILE A 447 -28.26 -20.42 -16.93
C ILE A 447 -28.13 -20.59 -18.44
N GLY A 448 -26.89 -20.58 -18.93
CA GLY A 448 -26.63 -20.87 -20.34
C GLY A 448 -26.97 -22.32 -20.68
N GLN A 449 -27.60 -22.49 -21.84
CA GLN A 449 -27.88 -23.81 -22.44
C GLN A 449 -26.79 -24.09 -23.47
N PHE A 450 -26.09 -25.21 -23.35
CA PHE A 450 -24.92 -25.50 -24.18
C PHE A 450 -25.26 -26.46 -25.31
N GLU A 451 -24.88 -26.08 -26.54
CA GLU A 451 -24.91 -26.99 -27.69
C GLU A 451 -23.69 -27.90 -27.66
N THR A 452 -23.93 -29.18 -27.57
CA THR A 452 -22.86 -30.21 -27.48
C THR A 452 -22.43 -30.74 -28.84
N ARG A 453 -23.28 -30.54 -29.86
CA ARG A 453 -22.94 -30.93 -31.22
C ARG A 453 -21.92 -29.96 -31.80
N ARG A 454 -21.11 -30.49 -32.72
CA ARG A 454 -20.15 -29.65 -33.42
C ARG A 454 -20.88 -28.60 -34.27
N PRO A 455 -20.62 -27.29 -34.06
CA PRO A 455 -21.21 -26.25 -34.86
C PRO A 455 -20.76 -26.37 -36.31
N TYR A 456 -21.48 -25.76 -37.25
CA TYR A 456 -21.03 -25.66 -38.65
C TYR A 456 -20.44 -24.27 -38.90
N ALA A 457 -19.55 -24.21 -39.89
CA ALA A 457 -18.97 -22.92 -40.31
C ALA A 457 -19.05 -22.80 -41.85
N PRO A 458 -19.39 -21.61 -42.40
CA PRO A 458 -19.70 -20.39 -41.65
C PRO A 458 -21.14 -20.36 -41.11
N GLN A 459 -21.34 -19.72 -39.92
CA GLN A 459 -22.66 -19.41 -39.37
C GLN A 459 -22.68 -18.07 -38.64
N TYR A 460 -23.82 -17.40 -38.60
CA TYR A 460 -24.01 -16.20 -37.76
C TYR A 460 -24.05 -16.59 -36.29
N VAL A 461 -23.43 -15.76 -35.47
CA VAL A 461 -23.36 -15.93 -34.01
C VAL A 461 -23.56 -14.58 -33.33
N ALA A 462 -23.88 -14.63 -32.03
CA ALA A 462 -23.99 -13.47 -31.17
C ALA A 462 -23.09 -13.64 -29.95
N LEU A 463 -22.25 -12.67 -29.63
CA LEU A 463 -21.46 -12.59 -28.42
C LEU A 463 -22.24 -11.82 -27.36
N GLY A 464 -22.49 -12.45 -26.22
CA GLY A 464 -23.01 -11.77 -25.04
C GLY A 464 -21.87 -11.33 -24.12
N GLY A 465 -21.81 -10.05 -23.75
CA GLY A 465 -20.73 -9.59 -22.92
C GLY A 465 -20.94 -8.22 -22.29
N TYR A 466 -20.17 -7.96 -21.23
CA TYR A 466 -20.07 -6.64 -20.61
C TYR A 466 -18.99 -5.82 -21.30
N SER A 467 -19.20 -5.45 -22.55
CA SER A 467 -18.25 -4.82 -23.48
C SER A 467 -17.47 -3.65 -22.85
N TYR A 468 -18.09 -2.91 -21.93
CA TYR A 468 -17.47 -1.77 -21.24
C TYR A 468 -17.11 -2.07 -19.78
N GLY A 469 -16.88 -3.35 -19.44
CA GLY A 469 -16.45 -3.77 -18.09
C GLY A 469 -17.45 -3.42 -16.99
N GLY A 470 -18.75 -3.48 -17.30
CA GLY A 470 -19.84 -3.17 -16.36
C GLY A 470 -20.24 -1.69 -16.26
N LYS A 471 -19.56 -0.78 -16.96
CA LYS A 471 -19.88 0.67 -16.94
C LYS A 471 -21.31 0.99 -17.42
N LEU A 472 -21.89 0.15 -18.27
CA LEU A 472 -23.26 0.32 -18.75
C LEU A 472 -24.32 -0.39 -17.85
N GLY A 473 -23.88 -1.09 -16.81
CA GLY A 473 -24.77 -1.77 -15.88
C GLY A 473 -25.48 -3.01 -16.44
N ALA A 474 -25.35 -3.33 -17.72
CA ALA A 474 -25.94 -4.50 -18.37
C ALA A 474 -25.03 -5.03 -19.48
N PRO A 475 -25.12 -6.36 -19.79
CA PRO A 475 -24.41 -6.91 -20.93
C PRO A 475 -25.03 -6.44 -22.24
N SER A 476 -24.23 -6.44 -23.29
CA SER A 476 -24.61 -6.15 -24.66
C SER A 476 -24.46 -7.37 -25.55
N ILE A 477 -25.11 -7.33 -26.73
CA ILE A 477 -24.98 -8.34 -27.76
C ILE A 477 -24.21 -7.74 -28.95
N THR A 478 -23.16 -8.45 -29.40
CA THR A 478 -22.40 -8.13 -30.61
C THR A 478 -22.58 -9.26 -31.62
N MET A 479 -23.04 -8.91 -32.83
CA MET A 479 -23.26 -9.89 -33.91
C MET A 479 -21.96 -10.14 -34.68
N GLY A 480 -21.74 -11.42 -35.06
CA GLY A 480 -20.57 -11.82 -35.84
C GLY A 480 -20.76 -13.13 -36.57
N GLN A 481 -19.67 -13.73 -37.02
CA GLN A 481 -19.68 -15.02 -37.72
C GLN A 481 -18.65 -15.99 -37.21
N LEU A 482 -19.03 -17.24 -37.04
CA LEU A 482 -18.10 -18.36 -36.90
C LEU A 482 -17.53 -18.70 -38.27
N GLN A 483 -16.22 -18.51 -38.47
CA GLN A 483 -15.55 -18.66 -39.76
C GLN A 483 -14.89 -20.02 -39.98
N ALA A 484 -14.34 -20.60 -38.91
CA ALA A 484 -13.66 -21.88 -38.96
C ALA A 484 -13.76 -22.63 -37.61
N LEU A 485 -13.71 -23.95 -37.67
CA LEU A 485 -13.81 -24.84 -36.49
C LEU A 485 -12.47 -25.17 -35.87
N THR A 486 -11.39 -24.53 -36.33
CA THR A 486 -10.05 -24.60 -35.78
C THR A 486 -9.43 -23.21 -35.72
N ASP A 487 -8.40 -23.09 -34.92
CA ASP A 487 -7.57 -21.87 -34.90
C ASP A 487 -6.69 -21.76 -36.16
N LEU A 488 -5.78 -20.80 -36.22
CA LEU A 488 -4.87 -20.59 -37.34
C LEU A 488 -3.79 -21.65 -37.50
N THR A 489 -3.57 -22.47 -36.45
CA THR A 489 -2.62 -23.57 -36.42
C THR A 489 -3.27 -24.93 -36.70
N GLY A 490 -4.60 -24.96 -36.84
CA GLY A 490 -5.37 -26.20 -37.03
C GLY A 490 -5.72 -26.89 -35.70
N ARG A 491 -5.53 -26.26 -34.53
CA ARG A 491 -5.84 -26.83 -33.22
C ARG A 491 -7.35 -27.06 -33.09
N ALA A 492 -7.73 -28.29 -32.76
CA ALA A 492 -9.11 -28.63 -32.40
C ALA A 492 -9.47 -28.06 -31.02
N GLY A 493 -10.74 -27.81 -30.77
CA GLY A 493 -11.23 -27.28 -29.50
C GLY A 493 -11.28 -25.74 -29.46
N VAL A 494 -10.58 -25.07 -30.39
CA VAL A 494 -10.64 -23.61 -30.57
C VAL A 494 -11.15 -23.30 -31.96
N SER A 495 -12.16 -22.43 -32.05
CA SER A 495 -12.77 -22.01 -33.32
C SER A 495 -12.50 -20.53 -33.58
N ARG A 496 -12.46 -20.13 -34.86
CA ARG A 496 -12.19 -18.76 -35.27
C ARG A 496 -13.46 -18.01 -35.59
N LEU A 497 -13.55 -16.82 -35.04
CA LEU A 497 -14.65 -15.89 -35.22
C LEU A 497 -14.22 -14.67 -36.06
N GLU A 498 -15.16 -14.07 -36.71
CA GLU A 498 -15.11 -12.69 -37.21
C GLU A 498 -16.15 -11.89 -36.45
N ILE A 499 -15.69 -11.12 -35.47
CA ILE A 499 -16.55 -10.38 -34.55
C ILE A 499 -15.79 -9.24 -33.90
N ASP A 500 -16.41 -8.09 -33.75
CA ASP A 500 -15.84 -6.97 -33.00
C ASP A 500 -16.09 -7.18 -31.51
N SER A 501 -15.01 -7.33 -30.73
CA SER A 501 -15.10 -7.50 -29.29
C SER A 501 -14.28 -6.45 -28.54
N LEU A 502 -14.70 -6.12 -27.34
CA LEU A 502 -14.01 -5.24 -26.42
C LEU A 502 -13.43 -6.06 -25.24
N PRO A 503 -12.44 -5.55 -24.49
CA PRO A 503 -11.80 -6.30 -23.41
C PRO A 503 -12.77 -6.90 -22.38
N GLY A 504 -13.85 -6.20 -22.07
CA GLY A 504 -14.86 -6.70 -21.14
C GLY A 504 -15.71 -7.88 -21.64
N ASP A 505 -15.68 -8.16 -22.96
CA ASP A 505 -16.41 -9.28 -23.56
C ASP A 505 -15.68 -10.62 -23.38
N ILE A 506 -14.39 -10.61 -23.08
CA ILE A 506 -13.60 -11.83 -22.86
C ILE A 506 -14.29 -12.74 -21.85
N GLY A 507 -14.39 -14.02 -22.16
CA GLY A 507 -15.09 -15.01 -21.33
C GLY A 507 -16.61 -15.05 -21.53
N GLY A 508 -17.16 -14.14 -22.32
CA GLY A 508 -18.58 -14.11 -22.66
C GLY A 508 -19.01 -15.28 -23.56
N PRO A 509 -20.26 -15.71 -23.45
CA PRO A 509 -20.82 -16.78 -24.28
C PRO A 509 -21.01 -16.34 -25.75
N ILE A 510 -20.73 -17.26 -26.66
CA ILE A 510 -21.08 -17.16 -28.07
C ILE A 510 -22.36 -17.97 -28.28
N TYR A 511 -23.43 -17.30 -28.65
CA TYR A 511 -24.73 -17.91 -28.92
C TYR A 511 -24.91 -18.20 -30.41
N ASP A 512 -25.60 -19.29 -30.71
CA ASP A 512 -26.20 -19.48 -32.01
C ASP A 512 -27.56 -18.73 -32.12
N HIS A 513 -28.25 -18.89 -33.24
CA HIS A 513 -29.53 -18.25 -33.49
C HIS A 513 -30.70 -18.89 -32.73
N TYR A 514 -30.48 -19.93 -31.92
CA TYR A 514 -31.44 -20.51 -31.00
C TYR A 514 -31.19 -20.10 -29.55
N GLY A 515 -30.13 -19.30 -29.29
CA GLY A 515 -29.73 -18.92 -27.95
C GLY A 515 -28.89 -19.99 -27.21
N SER A 516 -28.47 -21.04 -27.91
CA SER A 516 -27.58 -22.04 -27.33
C SER A 516 -26.15 -21.53 -27.33
N VAL A 517 -25.41 -21.74 -26.23
CA VAL A 517 -23.99 -21.41 -26.09
C VAL A 517 -23.18 -22.44 -26.88
N ILE A 518 -22.52 -22.01 -27.95
CA ILE A 518 -21.66 -22.84 -28.80
C ILE A 518 -20.17 -22.67 -28.47
N GLY A 519 -19.82 -21.70 -27.65
CA GLY A 519 -18.45 -21.44 -27.22
C GLY A 519 -18.32 -20.28 -26.24
N ILE A 520 -17.10 -20.09 -25.75
CA ILE A 520 -16.72 -19.00 -24.84
C ILE A 520 -15.62 -18.18 -25.52
N LEU A 521 -15.77 -16.85 -25.59
CA LEU A 521 -14.79 -15.95 -26.18
C LEU A 521 -13.46 -16.02 -25.39
N LEU A 522 -12.37 -16.27 -26.09
CA LEU A 522 -11.03 -16.33 -25.54
C LEU A 522 -10.32 -14.96 -25.62
N PRO A 523 -9.33 -14.71 -24.77
CA PRO A 523 -8.43 -13.57 -24.91
C PRO A 523 -7.76 -13.60 -26.29
N PRO A 524 -7.41 -12.43 -26.88
CA PRO A 524 -6.61 -12.38 -28.08
C PRO A 524 -5.26 -13.11 -27.84
N PRO A 525 -4.74 -13.86 -28.81
CA PRO A 525 -3.46 -14.53 -28.66
C PRO A 525 -2.35 -13.50 -28.43
N PRO A 526 -1.29 -13.87 -27.67
CA PRO A 526 -0.17 -12.98 -27.44
C PRO A 526 0.39 -12.50 -28.78
N GLN A 527 0.71 -11.19 -28.85
CA GLN A 527 1.20 -10.57 -30.06
C GLN A 527 2.49 -11.24 -30.55
N GLY A 528 2.38 -11.97 -31.63
CA GLY A 528 3.51 -12.58 -32.33
C GLY A 528 3.98 -11.71 -33.50
N SER A 529 4.85 -12.26 -34.36
CA SER A 529 5.36 -11.58 -35.58
C SER A 529 4.29 -11.24 -36.64
N ARG A 530 3.07 -11.75 -36.47
CA ARG A 530 1.93 -11.46 -37.38
C ARG A 530 0.81 -10.77 -36.60
N GLN A 531 0.48 -9.57 -37.00
CA GLN A 531 -0.66 -8.82 -36.47
C GLN A 531 -1.95 -9.33 -37.14
N LEU A 532 -2.91 -9.78 -36.33
CA LEU A 532 -4.22 -10.19 -36.81
C LEU A 532 -5.12 -8.95 -36.95
N PRO A 533 -6.11 -8.95 -37.89
CA PRO A 533 -7.18 -7.97 -37.90
C PRO A 533 -7.92 -7.98 -36.54
N ALA A 534 -8.36 -6.79 -36.12
CA ALA A 534 -8.98 -6.63 -34.80
C ALA A 534 -10.29 -7.42 -34.62
N ASN A 535 -11.01 -7.71 -35.73
CA ASN A 535 -12.23 -8.51 -35.72
C ASN A 535 -11.98 -10.04 -35.80
N VAL A 536 -10.74 -10.49 -35.88
CA VAL A 536 -10.42 -11.94 -35.80
C VAL A 536 -10.25 -12.34 -34.35
N GLN A 537 -11.21 -13.10 -33.87
CA GLN A 537 -11.28 -13.58 -32.49
C GLN A 537 -11.32 -15.10 -32.44
N PHE A 538 -11.20 -15.66 -31.24
CA PHE A 538 -11.22 -17.10 -31.00
C PHE A 538 -12.19 -17.45 -29.88
N MET A 539 -12.81 -18.63 -29.97
CA MET A 539 -13.63 -19.18 -28.92
C MET A 539 -13.22 -20.59 -28.56
N ALA A 540 -13.31 -20.94 -27.28
CA ALA A 540 -13.29 -22.33 -26.83
C ALA A 540 -14.63 -22.97 -27.14
N ASN A 541 -14.64 -24.14 -27.75
CA ASN A 541 -15.86 -24.89 -28.08
C ASN A 541 -16.07 -26.08 -27.11
N TRP A 542 -17.17 -26.82 -27.29
CA TRP A 542 -17.63 -27.82 -26.34
C TRP A 542 -16.55 -28.80 -25.83
N PRO A 543 -15.64 -29.37 -26.63
CA PRO A 543 -14.58 -30.26 -26.13
C PRO A 543 -13.75 -29.64 -24.98
N LEU A 544 -13.29 -28.38 -25.12
CA LEU A 544 -12.55 -27.69 -24.05
C LEU A 544 -13.44 -27.31 -22.89
N ILE A 545 -14.69 -26.87 -23.17
CA ILE A 545 -15.67 -26.54 -22.15
C ILE A 545 -15.95 -27.76 -21.27
N SER A 546 -16.26 -28.92 -21.90
CA SER A 546 -16.58 -30.14 -21.16
C SER A 546 -15.41 -30.66 -20.30
N GLU A 547 -14.18 -30.54 -20.78
CA GLU A 547 -12.97 -30.89 -20.01
C GLU A 547 -12.86 -30.02 -18.74
N THR A 548 -13.05 -28.71 -18.88
CA THR A 548 -12.96 -27.78 -17.75
C THR A 548 -14.10 -28.00 -16.73
N LEU A 549 -15.31 -28.29 -17.21
CA LEU A 549 -16.45 -28.61 -16.35
C LEU A 549 -16.23 -29.90 -15.55
N ILE A 550 -15.68 -30.94 -16.18
CA ILE A 550 -15.32 -32.20 -15.51
C ILE A 550 -14.28 -31.94 -14.41
N ALA A 551 -13.23 -31.16 -14.72
CA ALA A 551 -12.20 -30.81 -13.74
C ALA A 551 -12.75 -30.02 -12.54
N ALA A 552 -13.79 -29.21 -12.76
CA ALA A 552 -14.48 -28.45 -11.72
C ALA A 552 -15.56 -29.28 -10.96
N ASN A 553 -15.77 -30.52 -11.33
CA ASN A 553 -16.94 -31.33 -10.89
C ASN A 553 -18.28 -30.57 -11.08
N ALA A 554 -18.38 -29.85 -12.19
CA ALA A 554 -19.55 -29.04 -12.57
C ALA A 554 -20.26 -29.63 -13.78
N ALA A 555 -21.54 -29.35 -13.91
CA ALA A 555 -22.33 -29.73 -15.08
C ALA A 555 -22.96 -28.48 -15.68
N ALA A 556 -23.02 -28.42 -17.01
CA ALA A 556 -23.79 -27.43 -17.74
C ALA A 556 -25.11 -28.04 -18.24
N SER A 557 -26.14 -27.21 -18.39
CA SER A 557 -27.36 -27.62 -19.06
C SER A 557 -27.15 -27.74 -20.56
N THR A 558 -27.61 -28.82 -21.14
CA THR A 558 -27.47 -29.12 -22.58
C THR A 558 -28.83 -29.25 -23.28
N GLU A 559 -29.91 -28.75 -22.63
CA GLU A 559 -31.22 -28.64 -23.25
C GLU A 559 -31.15 -27.55 -24.34
N THR A 560 -31.41 -27.91 -25.58
CA THR A 560 -31.35 -26.97 -26.71
C THR A 560 -32.74 -26.54 -27.14
N GLU A 561 -32.90 -25.25 -27.33
CA GLU A 561 -34.09 -24.64 -27.92
C GLU A 561 -34.18 -24.94 -29.42
N THR A 562 -35.37 -25.00 -29.93
CA THR A 562 -35.64 -25.26 -31.37
C THR A 562 -36.23 -24.05 -32.11
N VAL A 563 -36.56 -23.01 -31.35
CA VAL A 563 -37.14 -21.78 -31.87
C VAL A 563 -36.03 -20.74 -32.11
N LYS A 564 -35.98 -20.16 -33.30
CA LYS A 564 -35.06 -19.07 -33.60
C LYS A 564 -35.43 -17.84 -32.79
N LEU A 565 -34.38 -17.23 -32.23
CA LEU A 565 -34.48 -15.99 -31.47
C LEU A 565 -34.16 -14.79 -32.37
N GLU A 566 -34.93 -13.73 -32.23
CA GLU A 566 -34.56 -12.43 -32.80
C GLU A 566 -33.45 -11.76 -31.98
N PRO A 567 -32.73 -10.79 -32.54
CA PRO A 567 -31.63 -10.12 -31.80
C PRO A 567 -32.07 -9.53 -30.44
N VAL A 568 -33.30 -9.07 -30.29
CA VAL A 568 -33.82 -8.53 -29.04
C VAL A 568 -33.99 -9.64 -27.98
N ASP A 569 -34.39 -10.84 -28.42
CA ASP A 569 -34.57 -11.99 -27.51
C ASP A 569 -33.19 -12.52 -27.06
N LEU A 570 -32.20 -12.53 -27.97
CA LEU A 570 -30.81 -12.83 -27.60
C LEU A 570 -30.24 -11.82 -26.60
N ALA A 571 -30.57 -10.52 -26.75
CA ALA A 571 -30.16 -9.51 -25.78
C ALA A 571 -30.80 -9.71 -24.41
N ASN A 572 -32.08 -10.07 -24.35
CA ASN A 572 -32.77 -10.41 -23.11
C ASN A 572 -32.17 -11.67 -22.46
N LEU A 573 -31.89 -12.70 -23.25
CA LEU A 573 -31.22 -13.91 -22.77
C LEU A 573 -29.84 -13.60 -22.18
N ALA A 574 -29.07 -12.73 -22.82
CA ALA A 574 -27.77 -12.33 -22.31
C ALA A 574 -27.87 -11.59 -20.96
N GLN A 575 -28.88 -10.74 -20.76
CA GLN A 575 -29.11 -10.06 -19.48
C GLN A 575 -29.30 -11.03 -18.31
N GLU A 576 -29.84 -12.20 -18.59
CA GLU A 576 -30.12 -13.20 -17.55
C GLU A 576 -28.98 -14.21 -17.37
N THR A 577 -28.22 -14.51 -18.43
CA THR A 577 -27.25 -15.61 -18.44
C THR A 577 -25.78 -15.16 -18.38
N VAL A 578 -25.49 -13.89 -18.72
CA VAL A 578 -24.11 -13.38 -18.69
C VAL A 578 -23.79 -12.80 -17.30
N ALA A 579 -22.65 -13.19 -16.79
CA ALA A 579 -22.09 -12.69 -15.54
C ALA A 579 -20.98 -11.69 -15.81
N LEU A 580 -20.88 -10.63 -15.00
CA LEU A 580 -19.71 -9.77 -14.92
C LEU A 580 -18.82 -10.25 -13.77
N ILE A 581 -17.58 -10.54 -14.08
CA ILE A 581 -16.53 -10.94 -13.14
C ILE A 581 -15.55 -9.78 -13.02
N SER A 582 -15.27 -9.35 -11.79
CA SER A 582 -14.31 -8.27 -11.50
C SER A 582 -13.19 -8.79 -10.62
N CYS A 583 -11.95 -8.49 -11.02
CA CYS A 583 -10.72 -8.74 -10.27
C CYS A 583 -10.32 -7.45 -9.57
N TRP A 584 -10.26 -7.47 -8.27
CA TRP A 584 -9.85 -6.34 -7.45
C TRP A 584 -8.46 -6.60 -6.86
N PRO A 585 -7.61 -5.55 -6.73
CA PRO A 585 -6.29 -5.68 -6.17
C PRO A 585 -6.26 -6.04 -4.69
#